data_0c9606cd4694bcbbd76e57889b65b2f2
#
_entry.id   0c9606cd4694bcbbd76e57889b65b2f2
#
_cell.length_a   1.000
_cell.length_b   1.000
_cell.length_c   1.000
_cell.angle_alpha   90.00
_cell.angle_beta   90.00
_cell.angle_gamma   90.00
#
_symmetry.space_group_name_H-M   'P 1'
#
loop_
_entity.id
_entity.type
_entity.pdbx_description
1 polymer ?
#
loop_
_entity_poly.entity_id
_entity_poly.type
_entity_poly.pdbx_seq_one_letter_code
_entity_poly.pdbx_strand_id
1 'polypeptide(L)'
;MKQLLLVAILIFMGCKSEPKTDEITAENQEESYVITAEDIAKLDYTDYILSPDSHQAILDWQKFQDLQAQIELVKTGDLSFFKVEKKIMEEFIVELKIQQPPNVITPAIRSRMTVLETSILRLQDLVNLDNIKKKDLLESIKELLVANVNLILQINKKFEKEAQQIELPVKTN
;
A
#
# COMPACT_ATOMS: atom_id res chain seq x y z
N MET A 1 77.18 -32.77 -28.75
CA MET A 1 76.36 -31.90 -27.88
C MET A 1 75.34 -31.08 -28.70
N LYS A 2 74.68 -31.67 -29.71
CA LYS A 2 73.72 -30.97 -30.57
C LYS A 2 72.38 -31.70 -30.70
N GLN A 3 72.17 -32.81 -29.95
CA GLN A 3 70.94 -33.61 -30.02
C GLN A 3 70.04 -33.54 -28.76
N LEU A 4 70.41 -32.74 -27.79
CA LEU A 4 69.68 -32.65 -26.50
C LEU A 4 68.76 -31.44 -26.44
N LEU A 5 68.68 -30.65 -27.51
CA LEU A 5 67.93 -29.39 -27.56
C LEU A 5 66.59 -29.52 -28.34
N LEU A 6 66.27 -30.71 -28.85
CA LEU A 6 65.11 -30.92 -29.72
C LEU A 6 63.92 -31.67 -29.04
N VAL A 7 64.04 -32.05 -27.76
CA VAL A 7 62.98 -32.77 -26.99
C VAL A 7 62.17 -31.89 -26.08
N ALA A 8 62.59 -30.62 -25.92
CA ALA A 8 61.91 -29.70 -24.92
C ALA A 8 60.73 -28.88 -25.49
N ILE A 9 60.34 -29.05 -26.79
CA ILE A 9 59.29 -28.15 -27.39
C ILE A 9 57.93 -28.81 -27.56
N LEU A 10 57.71 -30.05 -27.10
CA LEU A 10 56.45 -30.77 -27.37
C LEU A 10 55.49 -30.96 -26.19
N ILE A 11 55.62 -30.20 -25.11
CA ILE A 11 54.74 -30.38 -23.90
C ILE A 11 53.90 -29.11 -23.58
N PHE A 12 53.61 -28.26 -24.51
CA PHE A 12 52.70 -27.12 -24.25
C PHE A 12 51.54 -27.07 -25.23
N MET A 13 50.84 -28.20 -25.47
CA MET A 13 49.49 -28.16 -25.95
C MET A 13 48.52 -28.62 -24.83
N GLY A 14 48.52 -27.87 -23.74
CA GLY A 14 47.48 -27.94 -22.70
C GLY A 14 46.21 -27.35 -23.21
N CYS A 15 45.16 -28.13 -23.28
CA CYS A 15 43.78 -27.71 -23.54
C CYS A 15 43.42 -26.54 -22.65
N LYS A 16 43.14 -25.41 -23.26
CA LYS A 16 42.47 -24.27 -22.63
C LYS A 16 41.00 -24.56 -22.55
N SER A 17 40.58 -25.28 -21.49
CA SER A 17 39.17 -25.30 -21.08
C SER A 17 38.88 -23.92 -20.51
N GLU A 18 38.16 -23.13 -21.25
CA GLU A 18 37.55 -21.93 -20.69
C GLU A 18 36.50 -22.39 -19.67
N PRO A 19 36.58 -21.99 -18.38
CA PRO A 19 35.46 -22.10 -17.50
C PRO A 19 34.40 -21.13 -18.07
N LYS A 20 33.25 -21.66 -18.52
CA LYS A 20 32.06 -20.86 -18.60
C LYS A 20 31.78 -20.39 -17.18
N THR A 21 32.25 -19.21 -16.85
CA THR A 21 31.75 -18.40 -15.77
C THR A 21 30.32 -18.06 -16.19
N ASP A 22 29.36 -18.81 -15.68
CA ASP A 22 28.00 -18.30 -15.56
C ASP A 22 28.16 -17.04 -14.71
N GLU A 23 28.31 -15.91 -15.37
CA GLU A 23 28.04 -14.61 -14.77
C GLU A 23 26.60 -14.63 -14.28
N ILE A 24 26.42 -15.10 -13.04
CA ILE A 24 25.30 -14.66 -12.23
C ILE A 24 25.58 -13.17 -12.01
N THR A 25 25.19 -12.39 -12.99
CA THR A 25 25.02 -10.96 -12.83
C THR A 25 23.89 -10.83 -11.82
N ALA A 26 24.24 -10.89 -10.54
CA ALA A 26 23.40 -10.33 -9.51
C ALA A 26 23.38 -8.83 -9.79
N GLU A 27 22.47 -8.42 -10.65
CA GLU A 27 22.03 -7.05 -10.78
C GLU A 27 21.32 -6.68 -9.47
N ASN A 28 22.11 -6.52 -8.40
CA ASN A 28 21.75 -5.66 -7.29
C ASN A 28 21.88 -4.22 -7.76
N GLN A 29 21.08 -3.84 -8.74
CA GLN A 29 20.73 -2.45 -8.90
C GLN A 29 19.80 -2.15 -7.72
N GLU A 30 20.32 -1.43 -6.74
CA GLU A 30 19.50 -0.61 -5.86
C GLU A 30 18.73 0.37 -6.75
N GLU A 31 17.67 -0.11 -7.40
CA GLU A 31 16.73 0.76 -8.08
C GLU A 31 16.03 1.59 -6.99
N SER A 32 16.57 2.77 -6.73
CA SER A 32 15.83 3.85 -6.10
C SER A 32 14.62 4.15 -6.98
N TYR A 33 13.53 3.40 -6.79
CA TYR A 33 12.32 3.60 -7.56
C TYR A 33 11.46 4.68 -6.91
N VAL A 34 10.95 5.54 -7.76
CA VAL A 34 9.91 6.51 -7.40
C VAL A 34 8.56 5.89 -7.75
N ILE A 35 7.63 5.90 -6.80
CA ILE A 35 6.23 5.61 -7.07
C ILE A 35 5.63 6.82 -7.78
N THR A 36 4.94 6.59 -8.89
CA THR A 36 4.32 7.64 -9.69
C THR A 36 2.81 7.51 -9.72
N ALA A 37 2.10 8.58 -10.08
CA ALA A 37 0.66 8.55 -10.30
C ALA A 37 0.25 7.51 -11.36
N GLU A 38 1.10 7.31 -12.40
CA GLU A 38 0.85 6.30 -13.44
C GLU A 38 0.94 4.87 -12.89
N ASP A 39 1.86 4.60 -11.97
CA ASP A 39 1.95 3.29 -11.31
C ASP A 39 0.67 2.99 -10.53
N ILE A 40 0.14 3.99 -9.81
CA ILE A 40 -1.06 3.84 -8.98
C ILE A 40 -2.32 3.76 -9.85
N ALA A 41 -2.40 4.50 -10.93
CA ALA A 41 -3.52 4.44 -11.88
C ALA A 41 -3.69 3.05 -12.52
N LYS A 42 -2.64 2.22 -12.55
CA LYS A 42 -2.67 0.83 -13.03
C LYS A 42 -3.15 -0.18 -11.98
N LEU A 43 -3.33 0.24 -10.73
CA LEU A 43 -3.82 -0.64 -9.68
C LEU A 43 -5.31 -0.91 -9.91
N ASP A 44 -5.65 -2.20 -9.91
CA ASP A 44 -7.04 -2.64 -10.06
C ASP A 44 -7.78 -2.56 -8.72
N TYR A 45 -8.57 -1.50 -8.53
CA TYR A 45 -9.50 -1.32 -7.42
C TYR A 45 -10.65 -0.37 -7.84
N THR A 46 -11.79 -0.46 -7.17
CA THR A 46 -12.94 0.44 -7.41
C THR A 46 -12.89 1.58 -6.40
N ASP A 47 -12.86 2.80 -6.86
CA ASP A 47 -12.94 3.97 -5.99
C ASP A 47 -14.39 4.32 -5.65
N TYR A 48 -14.66 4.57 -4.35
CA TYR A 48 -15.95 5.02 -3.87
C TYR A 48 -15.80 6.36 -3.16
N ILE A 49 -16.77 7.24 -3.36
CA ILE A 49 -16.90 8.49 -2.64
C ILE A 49 -18.03 8.41 -1.61
N LEU A 50 -17.99 9.26 -0.61
CA LEU A 50 -19.09 9.40 0.35
C LEU A 50 -20.34 9.89 -0.37
N SER A 51 -21.50 9.29 -0.05
CA SER A 51 -22.81 9.84 -0.41
C SER A 51 -23.03 11.19 0.30
N PRO A 52 -23.92 12.07 -0.20
CA PRO A 52 -24.21 13.35 0.45
C PRO A 52 -24.59 13.20 1.93
N ASP A 53 -25.45 12.22 2.26
CA ASP A 53 -25.90 11.96 3.63
C ASP A 53 -24.74 11.46 4.50
N SER A 54 -23.92 10.57 3.98
CA SER A 54 -22.73 10.08 4.67
C SER A 54 -21.72 11.19 4.90
N HIS A 55 -21.49 12.03 3.92
CA HIS A 55 -20.58 13.17 4.03
C HIS A 55 -21.05 14.14 5.13
N GLN A 56 -22.34 14.51 5.12
CA GLN A 56 -22.92 15.37 6.14
C GLN A 56 -22.79 14.79 7.55
N ALA A 57 -22.99 13.49 7.68
CA ALA A 57 -22.98 12.80 8.98
C ALA A 57 -21.59 12.69 9.63
N ILE A 58 -20.51 12.89 8.86
CA ILE A 58 -19.13 12.77 9.33
C ILE A 58 -18.30 14.05 9.12
N LEU A 59 -18.97 15.21 8.92
CA LEU A 59 -18.30 16.50 8.73
C LEU A 59 -17.32 16.84 9.88
N ASP A 60 -17.71 16.52 11.11
CA ASP A 60 -16.91 16.79 12.31
C ASP A 60 -15.79 15.77 12.56
N TRP A 61 -15.66 14.75 11.71
CA TRP A 61 -14.60 13.76 11.84
C TRP A 61 -13.31 14.25 11.15
N GLN A 62 -12.66 15.24 11.77
CA GLN A 62 -11.52 15.92 11.19
C GLN A 62 -10.38 14.99 10.80
N LYS A 63 -10.03 14.02 11.67
CA LYS A 63 -8.95 13.05 11.37
C LYS A 63 -9.28 12.15 10.18
N PHE A 64 -10.55 11.89 9.91
CA PHE A 64 -10.95 11.17 8.69
C PHE A 64 -10.76 12.07 7.45
N GLN A 65 -11.10 13.36 7.52
CA GLN A 65 -10.85 14.30 6.44
C GLN A 65 -9.34 14.44 6.16
N ASP A 66 -8.52 14.53 7.22
CA ASP A 66 -7.07 14.57 7.12
C ASP A 66 -6.55 13.30 6.40
N LEU A 67 -7.05 12.12 6.77
CA LEU A 67 -6.69 10.86 6.10
C LEU A 67 -7.10 10.87 4.63
N GLN A 68 -8.32 11.32 4.28
CA GLN A 68 -8.74 11.39 2.88
C GLN A 68 -7.82 12.30 2.06
N ALA A 69 -7.39 13.44 2.61
CA ALA A 69 -6.41 14.30 1.95
C ALA A 69 -5.08 13.57 1.68
N GLN A 70 -4.61 12.75 2.64
CA GLN A 70 -3.40 11.95 2.45
C GLN A 70 -3.60 10.82 1.42
N ILE A 71 -4.78 10.20 1.37
CA ILE A 71 -5.13 9.21 0.34
C ILE A 71 -5.06 9.82 -1.07
N GLU A 72 -5.54 11.05 -1.25
CA GLU A 72 -5.42 11.75 -2.54
C GLU A 72 -3.94 12.02 -2.91
N LEU A 73 -3.09 12.37 -1.95
CA LEU A 73 -1.64 12.50 -2.18
C LEU A 73 -1.00 11.15 -2.56
N VAL A 74 -1.39 10.05 -1.89
CA VAL A 74 -0.96 8.70 -2.28
C VAL A 74 -1.29 8.41 -3.74
N LYS A 75 -2.47 8.79 -4.23
CA LYS A 75 -2.87 8.60 -5.64
C LYS A 75 -1.96 9.35 -6.63
N THR A 76 -1.26 10.37 -6.17
CA THR A 76 -0.23 11.08 -6.98
C THR A 76 1.17 10.48 -6.86
N GLY A 77 1.36 9.48 -6.01
CA GLY A 77 2.66 8.88 -5.71
C GLY A 77 3.37 9.51 -4.51
N ASP A 78 2.77 10.48 -3.84
CA ASP A 78 3.34 11.09 -2.64
C ASP A 78 3.04 10.23 -1.40
N LEU A 79 4.10 9.64 -0.83
CA LEU A 79 4.05 8.79 0.35
C LEU A 79 4.67 9.48 1.59
N SER A 80 4.92 10.79 1.54
CA SER A 80 5.61 11.54 2.60
C SER A 80 4.92 11.42 3.96
N PHE A 81 3.59 11.39 3.98
CA PHE A 81 2.81 11.18 5.21
C PHE A 81 3.16 9.87 5.94
N PHE A 82 3.51 8.82 5.21
CA PHE A 82 3.84 7.50 5.79
C PHE A 82 5.32 7.36 6.18
N LYS A 83 6.17 8.36 5.87
CA LYS A 83 7.60 8.36 6.22
C LYS A 83 7.89 8.89 7.63
N VAL A 84 6.86 9.07 8.44
CA VAL A 84 6.99 9.50 9.83
C VAL A 84 7.39 8.34 10.75
N GLU A 85 7.87 8.66 11.95
CA GLU A 85 8.11 7.66 13.00
C GLU A 85 6.83 6.88 13.32
N LYS A 86 6.97 5.59 13.61
CA LYS A 86 5.85 4.69 13.91
C LYS A 86 4.92 5.21 14.99
N LYS A 87 5.49 5.79 16.05
CA LYS A 87 4.72 6.37 17.16
C LYS A 87 3.78 7.49 16.69
N ILE A 88 4.23 8.35 15.79
CA ILE A 88 3.42 9.45 15.23
C ILE A 88 2.24 8.88 14.44
N MET A 89 2.47 7.81 13.66
CA MET A 89 1.41 7.14 12.92
C MET A 89 0.41 6.45 13.85
N GLU A 90 0.89 5.80 14.91
CA GLU A 90 0.03 5.17 15.93
C GLU A 90 -0.84 6.22 16.64
N GLU A 91 -0.28 7.38 17.00
CA GLU A 91 -1.02 8.50 17.58
C GLU A 91 -2.09 9.02 16.62
N PHE A 92 -1.77 9.20 15.34
CA PHE A 92 -2.75 9.58 14.32
C PHE A 92 -3.92 8.58 14.24
N ILE A 93 -3.65 7.28 14.25
CA ILE A 93 -4.67 6.22 14.21
C ILE A 93 -5.54 6.25 15.48
N VAL A 94 -4.95 6.47 16.64
CA VAL A 94 -5.70 6.60 17.91
C VAL A 94 -6.65 7.79 17.83
N GLU A 95 -6.19 8.96 17.37
CA GLU A 95 -7.04 10.13 17.20
C GLU A 95 -8.14 9.92 16.15
N LEU A 96 -7.84 9.24 15.04
CA LEU A 96 -8.82 8.87 14.02
C LEU A 96 -9.98 8.06 14.63
N LYS A 97 -9.67 7.13 15.54
CA LYS A 97 -10.70 6.31 16.22
C LYS A 97 -11.44 7.10 17.30
N ILE A 98 -10.78 7.94 18.08
CA ILE A 98 -11.38 8.74 19.16
C ILE A 98 -12.35 9.77 18.59
N GLN A 99 -12.04 10.39 17.47
CA GLN A 99 -12.87 11.40 16.83
C GLN A 99 -14.02 10.80 16.01
N GLN A 100 -14.12 9.46 15.91
CA GLN A 100 -15.18 8.81 15.15
C GLN A 100 -16.56 9.20 15.70
N PRO A 101 -17.45 9.81 14.88
CA PRO A 101 -18.77 10.22 15.32
C PRO A 101 -19.61 9.02 15.81
N PRO A 102 -20.40 9.18 16.89
CA PRO A 102 -21.20 8.08 17.46
C PRO A 102 -22.14 7.40 16.45
N ASN A 103 -22.69 8.18 15.50
CA ASN A 103 -23.62 7.69 14.48
C ASN A 103 -22.99 6.76 13.44
N VAL A 104 -21.64 6.69 13.33
CA VAL A 104 -20.92 5.74 12.46
C VAL A 104 -20.20 4.65 13.25
N ILE A 105 -20.42 4.53 14.56
CA ILE A 105 -19.86 3.46 15.39
C ILE A 105 -20.77 2.22 15.30
N THR A 106 -20.54 1.37 14.30
CA THR A 106 -21.21 0.08 14.14
C THR A 106 -20.17 -1.07 14.11
N PRO A 107 -20.56 -2.32 14.41
CA PRO A 107 -19.63 -3.47 14.31
C PRO A 107 -19.00 -3.60 12.93
N ALA A 108 -19.79 -3.39 11.86
CA ALA A 108 -19.29 -3.48 10.48
C ALA A 108 -18.27 -2.37 10.14
N ILE A 109 -18.55 -1.11 10.53
CA ILE A 109 -17.62 0.01 10.32
C ILE A 109 -16.37 -0.18 11.19
N ARG A 110 -16.51 -0.64 12.43
CA ARG A 110 -15.37 -0.96 13.30
C ARG A 110 -14.43 -2.00 12.70
N SER A 111 -14.99 -3.06 12.11
CA SER A 111 -14.20 -4.07 11.40
C SER A 111 -13.43 -3.48 10.21
N ARG A 112 -14.05 -2.58 9.42
CA ARG A 112 -13.36 -1.91 8.30
C ARG A 112 -12.29 -0.94 8.79
N MET A 113 -12.52 -0.27 9.91
CA MET A 113 -11.54 0.58 10.58
C MET A 113 -10.30 -0.20 11.00
N THR A 114 -10.45 -1.42 11.54
CA THR A 114 -9.31 -2.27 11.90
C THR A 114 -8.49 -2.70 10.68
N VAL A 115 -9.15 -3.01 9.55
CA VAL A 115 -8.44 -3.33 8.30
C VAL A 115 -7.68 -2.12 7.78
N LEU A 116 -8.30 -0.93 7.80
CA LEU A 116 -7.67 0.32 7.39
C LEU A 116 -6.43 0.65 8.26
N GLU A 117 -6.56 0.54 9.59
CA GLU A 117 -5.43 0.68 10.53
C GLU A 117 -4.27 -0.25 10.18
N THR A 118 -4.57 -1.53 9.93
CA THR A 118 -3.55 -2.52 9.56
C THR A 118 -2.85 -2.13 8.25
N SER A 119 -3.60 -1.65 7.26
CA SER A 119 -3.05 -1.22 5.97
C SER A 119 -2.20 0.04 6.08
N ILE A 120 -2.60 1.00 6.92
CA ILE A 120 -1.83 2.22 7.22
C ILE A 120 -0.47 1.85 7.84
N LEU A 121 -0.49 1.02 8.90
CA LEU A 121 0.74 0.61 9.60
C LEU A 121 1.65 -0.22 8.70
N ARG A 122 1.09 -1.11 7.89
CA ARG A 122 1.87 -1.89 6.92
C ARG A 122 2.55 -1.00 5.89
N LEU A 123 1.83 -0.03 5.31
CA LEU A 123 2.43 0.90 4.37
C LEU A 123 3.52 1.75 5.05
N GLN A 124 3.26 2.24 6.27
CA GLN A 124 4.24 2.99 7.07
C GLN A 124 5.51 2.15 7.33
N ASP A 125 5.37 0.88 7.74
CA ASP A 125 6.52 0.00 7.95
C ASP A 125 7.32 -0.18 6.63
N LEU A 126 6.64 -0.42 5.50
CA LEU A 126 7.30 -0.68 4.21
C LEU A 126 8.00 0.54 3.60
N VAL A 127 7.42 1.74 3.68
CA VAL A 127 8.05 2.96 3.11
C VAL A 127 9.30 3.40 3.87
N ASN A 128 9.51 2.87 5.08
CA ASN A 128 10.68 3.14 5.92
C ASN A 128 11.75 2.02 5.84
N LEU A 129 11.59 1.03 4.94
CA LEU A 129 12.61 0.02 4.65
C LEU A 129 13.54 0.50 3.52
N ASP A 130 14.85 0.32 3.70
CA ASP A 130 15.86 0.74 2.73
C ASP A 130 15.81 -0.05 1.41
N ASN A 131 15.42 -1.33 1.45
CA ASN A 131 15.51 -2.27 0.32
C ASN A 131 14.15 -2.91 -0.03
N ILE A 132 13.08 -2.13 -0.02
CA ILE A 132 11.75 -2.61 -0.42
C ILE A 132 11.64 -2.70 -1.95
N LYS A 133 11.05 -3.76 -2.48
CA LYS A 133 10.77 -3.85 -3.92
C LYS A 133 9.57 -2.98 -4.30
N LYS A 134 9.66 -2.29 -5.43
CA LYS A 134 8.56 -1.47 -5.97
C LYS A 134 7.23 -2.22 -6.00
N LYS A 135 7.24 -3.50 -6.40
CA LYS A 135 6.05 -4.35 -6.45
C LYS A 135 5.39 -4.49 -5.07
N ASP A 136 6.18 -4.74 -4.03
CA ASP A 136 5.66 -4.98 -2.68
C ASP A 136 5.08 -3.68 -2.09
N LEU A 137 5.70 -2.55 -2.41
CA LEU A 137 5.19 -1.23 -2.03
C LEU A 137 3.88 -0.90 -2.76
N LEU A 138 3.77 -1.16 -4.07
CA LEU A 138 2.54 -0.98 -4.84
C LEU A 138 1.40 -1.88 -4.34
N GLU A 139 1.70 -3.12 -3.95
CA GLU A 139 0.71 -4.01 -3.32
C GLU A 139 0.19 -3.43 -2.01
N SER A 140 1.08 -2.92 -1.15
CA SER A 140 0.66 -2.29 0.12
C SER A 140 -0.15 -1.01 -0.10
N ILE A 141 0.20 -0.19 -1.11
CA ILE A 141 -0.59 0.97 -1.52
C ILE A 141 -1.99 0.52 -1.96
N LYS A 142 -2.09 -0.52 -2.79
CA LYS A 142 -3.38 -1.08 -3.21
C LYS A 142 -4.21 -1.54 -2.01
N GLU A 143 -3.61 -2.25 -1.06
CA GLU A 143 -4.29 -2.69 0.17
C GLU A 143 -4.86 -1.50 0.96
N LEU A 144 -4.09 -0.42 1.11
CA LEU A 144 -4.55 0.80 1.76
C LEU A 144 -5.74 1.43 1.03
N LEU A 145 -5.65 1.60 -0.30
CA LEU A 145 -6.73 2.17 -1.12
C LEU A 145 -8.00 1.32 -1.03
N VAL A 146 -7.87 -0.01 -1.14
CA VAL A 146 -8.99 -0.95 -0.99
C VAL A 146 -9.60 -0.89 0.42
N ALA A 147 -8.79 -0.81 1.46
CA ALA A 147 -9.28 -0.69 2.83
C ALA A 147 -10.07 0.62 3.04
N ASN A 148 -9.55 1.74 2.51
CA ASN A 148 -10.21 3.04 2.57
C ASN A 148 -11.56 3.04 1.86
N VAL A 149 -11.62 2.58 0.61
CA VAL A 149 -12.88 2.56 -0.15
C VAL A 149 -13.90 1.59 0.44
N ASN A 150 -13.48 0.49 1.06
CA ASN A 150 -14.36 -0.42 1.78
C ASN A 150 -14.95 0.22 3.05
N LEU A 151 -14.19 1.07 3.74
CA LEU A 151 -14.72 1.85 4.87
C LEU A 151 -15.77 2.86 4.37
N ILE A 152 -15.48 3.63 3.32
CA ILE A 152 -16.39 4.59 2.69
C ILE A 152 -17.70 3.89 2.26
N LEU A 153 -17.57 2.76 1.55
CA LEU A 153 -18.72 1.98 1.12
C LEU A 153 -19.58 1.50 2.31
N GLN A 154 -18.93 1.07 3.41
CA GLN A 154 -19.65 0.62 4.59
C GLN A 154 -20.38 1.77 5.30
N ILE A 155 -19.80 2.97 5.33
CA ILE A 155 -20.45 4.18 5.85
C ILE A 155 -21.66 4.51 4.97
N ASN A 156 -21.52 4.54 3.64
CA ASN A 156 -22.61 4.80 2.71
C ASN A 156 -23.77 3.80 2.91
N LYS A 157 -23.47 2.50 2.97
CA LYS A 157 -24.47 1.45 3.19
C LYS A 157 -25.23 1.59 4.51
N LYS A 158 -24.57 2.09 5.54
CA LYS A 158 -25.23 2.33 6.84
C LYS A 158 -26.31 3.38 6.70
N PHE A 159 -26.03 4.53 6.08
CA PHE A 159 -26.99 5.62 5.91
C PHE A 159 -28.09 5.29 4.88
N GLU A 160 -27.73 4.61 3.79
CA GLU A 160 -28.72 4.07 2.83
C GLU A 160 -29.75 3.17 3.52
N LYS A 161 -29.28 2.24 4.37
CA LYS A 161 -30.18 1.34 5.11
C LYS A 161 -31.09 2.10 6.08
N GLU A 162 -30.59 3.14 6.73
CA GLU A 162 -31.39 3.95 7.65
C GLU A 162 -32.47 4.75 6.92
N ALA A 163 -32.13 5.33 5.76
CA ALA A 163 -33.09 6.03 4.91
C ALA A 163 -34.23 5.10 4.46
N GLN A 164 -33.91 3.86 4.06
CA GLN A 164 -34.90 2.86 3.65
C GLN A 164 -35.85 2.41 4.80
N GLN A 165 -35.36 2.43 6.04
CA GLN A 165 -36.19 2.04 7.20
C GLN A 165 -37.25 3.10 7.59
N ILE A 166 -37.03 4.36 7.23
CA ILE A 166 -37.96 5.46 7.51
C ILE A 166 -39.19 5.40 6.59
N GLU A 167 -39.09 4.78 5.43
CA GLU A 167 -40.16 4.69 4.41
C GLU A 167 -41.12 3.50 4.62
N LEU A 168 -40.97 2.68 5.66
CA LEU A 168 -41.89 1.59 5.91
C LEU A 168 -43.27 2.18 6.39
N PRO A 169 -44.39 1.91 5.68
CA PRO A 169 -45.68 2.42 6.07
C PRO A 169 -46.07 1.83 7.44
N VAL A 170 -46.41 2.71 8.37
CA VAL A 170 -47.04 2.31 9.63
C VAL A 170 -48.30 1.51 9.30
N LYS A 171 -48.33 0.21 9.60
CA LYS A 171 -49.55 -0.58 9.54
C LYS A 171 -50.50 0.02 10.56
N THR A 172 -51.43 0.85 10.12
CA THR A 172 -52.61 1.22 10.89
C THR A 172 -53.51 -0.02 10.97
N ASN A 173 -53.57 -0.63 12.15
CA ASN A 173 -54.58 -1.63 12.48
C ASN A 173 -55.94 -0.94 12.70
#